data_5eb429cb2484bf63c5e4c7951fa0147e
#
_entry.id   5eb429cb2484bf63c5e4c7951fa0147e
#
_cell.length_a   1.000
_cell.length_b   1.000
_cell.length_c   1.000
_cell.angle_alpha   90.00
_cell.angle_beta   90.00
_cell.angle_gamma   90.00
#
_symmetry.space_group_name_H-M   'P 1'
#
loop_
_entity.id
_entity.type
_entity.pdbx_description
1 polymer ?
#
loop_
_entity_poly.entity_id
_entity_poly.type
_entity_poly.pdbx_seq_one_letter_code
_entity_poly.pdbx_strand_id
1 'polypeptide(L)'
;MASIQDLGKFPAPGPESRDKRIFYKLTDDTGIKMISGRKTPALLSVWASNDVVSFGTIKLLSGGAGPQQTEYDKHPGDVVFYVLEGTMTFYCPERKETFDVAQGDFMFIPEGDTYKIINYTGKTIRAVFMAAPQL
;
A
#
# COMPACT_ATOMS: atom_id res chain seq x y z
N MET A 1 10.03 -10.93 8.57
CA MET A 1 10.09 -9.93 7.49
C MET A 1 9.79 -8.56 8.05
N ALA A 2 10.56 -7.57 7.68
CA ALA A 2 10.29 -6.20 8.11
C ALA A 2 8.95 -5.71 7.56
N SER A 3 8.17 -5.06 8.38
CA SER A 3 6.95 -4.39 7.94
C SER A 3 7.29 -2.95 7.53
N ILE A 4 6.36 -2.29 6.87
CA ILE A 4 6.54 -0.89 6.49
C ILE A 4 6.70 0.00 7.72
N GLN A 5 6.10 -0.39 8.85
CA GLN A 5 6.21 0.32 10.12
C GLN A 5 7.64 0.30 10.68
N ASP A 6 8.42 -0.70 10.31
CA ASP A 6 9.80 -0.84 10.76
C ASP A 6 10.78 0.07 10.01
N LEU A 7 10.34 0.71 8.93
CA LEU A 7 11.19 1.62 8.15
C LEU A 7 11.49 2.92 8.88
N GLY A 8 10.66 3.29 9.86
CA GLY A 8 10.82 4.55 10.54
C GLY A 8 10.42 5.74 9.69
N LYS A 9 11.17 6.83 9.80
CA LYS A 9 10.86 8.10 9.14
C LYS A 9 11.74 8.30 7.91
N PHE A 10 11.13 8.20 6.75
CA PHE A 10 11.82 8.29 5.46
C PHE A 10 11.06 9.26 4.54
N PRO A 11 11.72 10.14 3.77
CA PRO A 11 13.16 10.42 3.71
C PRO A 11 13.70 11.17 4.93
N ALA A 12 12.82 11.80 5.71
CA ALA A 12 13.18 12.48 6.95
C ALA A 12 12.00 12.46 7.92
N PRO A 13 12.25 12.62 9.23
CA PRO A 13 11.17 12.77 10.20
C PRO A 13 10.25 13.92 9.85
N GLY A 14 8.95 13.72 10.00
CA GLY A 14 7.95 14.74 9.68
C GLY A 14 8.13 16.03 10.46
N PRO A 15 8.34 16.00 11.79
CA PRO A 15 8.58 17.20 12.58
C PRO A 15 9.77 18.02 12.08
N GLU A 16 10.89 17.37 11.77
CA GLU A 16 12.08 18.04 11.25
C GLU A 16 11.79 18.67 9.88
N SER A 17 11.11 17.95 8.99
CA SER A 17 10.78 18.46 7.66
C SER A 17 9.88 19.69 7.73
N ARG A 18 8.94 19.71 8.65
CA ARG A 18 8.04 20.84 8.87
C ARG A 18 8.75 22.03 9.48
N ASP A 19 9.61 21.79 10.47
CA ASP A 19 10.38 22.84 11.14
C ASP A 19 11.34 23.55 10.19
N LYS A 20 12.10 22.75 9.45
CA LYS A 20 13.12 23.26 8.51
C LYS A 20 12.54 23.61 7.13
N ARG A 21 11.26 23.34 6.90
CA ARG A 21 10.57 23.57 5.62
C ARG A 21 11.30 22.95 4.44
N ILE A 22 11.64 21.67 4.58
CA ILE A 22 12.38 20.94 3.56
C ILE A 22 11.41 20.38 2.53
N PHE A 23 11.71 20.63 1.25
CA PHE A 23 10.97 20.07 0.12
C PHE A 23 11.77 18.90 -0.42
N TYR A 24 11.05 17.79 -0.70
CA TYR A 24 11.68 16.60 -1.28
C TYR A 24 11.04 16.29 -2.61
N LYS A 25 11.87 16.19 -3.66
CA LYS A 25 11.42 15.56 -4.90
C LYS A 25 11.63 14.07 -4.77
N LEU A 26 10.54 13.30 -4.86
CA LEU A 26 10.57 11.85 -4.73
C LEU A 26 10.32 11.23 -6.08
N THR A 27 11.05 10.15 -6.37
CA THR A 27 10.85 9.34 -7.56
C THR A 27 10.76 7.88 -7.15
N ASP A 28 10.31 7.04 -8.05
CA ASP A 28 10.27 5.60 -7.77
C ASP A 28 11.67 5.04 -7.46
N ASP A 29 12.70 5.59 -8.08
CA ASP A 29 14.09 5.17 -7.86
C ASP A 29 14.61 5.51 -6.47
N THR A 30 14.10 6.57 -5.85
CA THR A 30 14.49 6.96 -4.49
C THR A 30 13.69 6.26 -3.41
N GLY A 31 12.69 5.47 -3.80
CA GLY A 31 11.86 4.73 -2.85
C GLY A 31 12.57 3.53 -2.24
N ILE A 32 12.10 3.14 -1.08
CA ILE A 32 12.56 1.92 -0.42
C ILE A 32 11.74 0.76 -0.98
N LYS A 33 12.42 -0.25 -1.51
CA LYS A 33 11.77 -1.44 -2.08
C LYS A 33 11.57 -2.50 -1.01
N MET A 34 10.36 -3.04 -0.94
CA MET A 34 9.99 -4.08 0.01
C MET A 34 9.20 -5.17 -0.68
N ILE A 35 9.30 -6.38 -0.14
CA ILE A 35 8.48 -7.51 -0.56
C ILE A 35 7.62 -7.91 0.62
N SER A 36 6.30 -7.92 0.41
CA SER A 36 5.33 -8.35 1.40
C SER A 36 4.69 -9.66 0.95
N GLY A 37 4.70 -10.67 1.82
CA GLY A 37 4.20 -12.00 1.51
C GLY A 37 5.30 -12.96 1.08
N ARG A 38 5.02 -14.26 1.17
CA ARG A 38 6.02 -15.31 0.88
C ARG A 38 5.75 -16.04 -0.43
N LYS A 39 4.52 -16.51 -0.64
CA LYS A 39 4.14 -17.31 -1.82
C LYS A 39 3.66 -16.44 -2.97
N THR A 40 2.91 -15.41 -2.66
CA THR A 40 2.37 -14.47 -3.62
C THR A 40 2.75 -13.06 -3.19
N PRO A 41 4.00 -12.68 -3.44
CA PRO A 41 4.51 -11.42 -2.90
C PRO A 41 3.88 -10.21 -3.58
N ALA A 42 3.58 -9.21 -2.76
CA ALA A 42 3.33 -7.85 -3.22
C ALA A 42 4.66 -7.10 -3.18
N LEU A 43 4.98 -6.42 -4.26
CA LEU A 43 6.19 -5.61 -4.36
C LEU A 43 5.83 -4.17 -4.03
N LEU A 44 6.42 -3.66 -2.96
CA LEU A 44 6.15 -2.30 -2.48
C LEU A 44 7.33 -1.40 -2.79
N SER A 45 7.02 -0.17 -3.18
CA SER A 45 8.00 0.90 -3.25
C SER A 45 7.49 2.03 -2.36
N VAL A 46 8.11 2.22 -1.22
CA VAL A 46 7.71 3.26 -0.26
C VAL A 46 8.45 4.54 -0.63
N TRP A 47 7.69 5.57 -1.00
CA TRP A 47 8.27 6.87 -1.39
C TRP A 47 8.53 7.76 -0.19
N ALA A 48 7.63 7.75 0.77
CA ALA A 48 7.80 8.46 2.02
C ALA A 48 6.98 7.81 3.12
N SER A 49 7.49 7.92 4.34
CA SER A 49 6.80 7.46 5.54
C SER A 49 7.20 8.38 6.69
N ASN A 50 6.21 8.97 7.35
CA ASN A 50 6.44 9.80 8.53
C ASN A 50 5.30 9.64 9.54
N ASP A 51 5.22 10.55 10.51
CA ASP A 51 4.23 10.51 11.57
C ASP A 51 2.80 10.81 11.11
N VAL A 52 2.62 11.31 9.88
CA VAL A 52 1.32 11.75 9.37
C VAL A 52 0.85 10.92 8.20
N VAL A 53 1.75 10.49 7.33
CA VAL A 53 1.38 9.77 6.11
C VAL A 53 2.49 8.82 5.68
N SER A 54 2.07 7.70 5.11
CA SER A 54 2.94 6.78 4.37
C SER A 54 2.35 6.57 3.00
N PHE A 55 3.17 6.66 1.95
CA PHE A 55 2.68 6.46 0.59
C PHE A 55 3.75 5.89 -0.34
N GLY A 56 3.28 5.29 -1.41
CA GLY A 56 4.13 4.67 -2.41
C GLY A 56 3.33 3.87 -3.42
N THR A 57 3.98 2.88 -4.03
CA THR A 57 3.32 2.00 -4.99
C THR A 57 3.32 0.56 -4.52
N ILE A 58 2.33 -0.17 -4.96
CA ILE A 58 2.23 -1.62 -4.81
C ILE A 58 2.08 -2.24 -6.19
N LYS A 59 2.76 -3.36 -6.40
CA LYS A 59 2.71 -4.15 -7.62
C LYS A 59 2.34 -5.58 -7.27
N LEU A 60 1.28 -6.08 -7.88
CA LEU A 60 0.84 -7.47 -7.71
C LEU A 60 0.99 -8.21 -9.04
N LEU A 61 1.74 -9.30 -9.01
CA LEU A 61 1.91 -10.16 -10.16
C LEU A 61 0.63 -10.95 -10.44
N SER A 62 0.49 -11.41 -11.67
CA SER A 62 -0.64 -12.24 -12.09
C SER A 62 -0.81 -13.45 -11.16
N GLY A 63 -2.05 -13.70 -10.75
CA GLY A 63 -2.37 -14.76 -9.78
C GLY A 63 -1.90 -14.46 -8.37
N GLY A 64 -1.40 -13.26 -8.11
CA GLY A 64 -0.92 -12.87 -6.80
C GLY A 64 -2.04 -12.51 -5.84
N ALA A 65 -1.77 -12.67 -4.57
CA ALA A 65 -2.61 -12.18 -3.49
C ALA A 65 -1.72 -11.55 -2.43
N GLY A 66 -2.03 -10.34 -2.10
CA GLY A 66 -1.31 -9.61 -1.08
C GLY A 66 -2.22 -9.27 0.10
N PRO A 67 -1.84 -9.59 1.30
CA PRO A 67 -0.67 -10.36 1.70
C PRO A 67 -0.79 -11.86 1.33
N GLN A 68 -0.53 -12.80 2.20
CA GLN A 68 -0.69 -14.23 1.89
C GLN A 68 -2.17 -14.61 1.83
N GLN A 69 -2.48 -15.73 1.18
CA GLN A 69 -3.86 -16.20 1.00
C GLN A 69 -4.65 -16.34 2.29
N THR A 70 -3.97 -16.66 3.39
CA THR A 70 -4.61 -16.86 4.70
C THR A 70 -4.51 -15.63 5.61
N GLU A 71 -3.84 -14.57 5.16
CA GLU A 71 -3.63 -13.37 5.94
C GLU A 71 -4.43 -12.20 5.36
N TYR A 72 -4.81 -11.30 6.25
CA TYR A 72 -5.51 -10.07 5.89
C TYR A 72 -4.74 -8.87 6.41
N ASP A 73 -4.74 -7.80 5.65
CA ASP A 73 -4.18 -6.54 6.08
C ASP A 73 -5.13 -5.83 7.04
N LYS A 74 -4.54 -5.11 7.97
CA LYS A 74 -5.26 -4.24 8.90
C LYS A 74 -4.29 -3.14 9.33
N HIS A 75 -4.72 -1.91 9.16
CA HIS A 75 -3.87 -0.76 9.42
C HIS A 75 -4.43 0.14 10.52
N PRO A 76 -3.55 0.83 11.27
CA PRO A 76 -3.97 1.76 12.32
C PRO A 76 -4.45 3.12 11.79
N GLY A 77 -4.58 3.27 10.49
CA GLY A 77 -5.05 4.48 9.84
C GLY A 77 -5.88 4.17 8.61
N ASP A 78 -6.49 5.20 8.05
CA ASP A 78 -7.23 5.06 6.81
C ASP A 78 -6.26 4.81 5.64
N VAL A 79 -6.67 3.99 4.69
CA VAL A 79 -5.85 3.64 3.54
C VAL A 79 -6.62 3.92 2.26
N VAL A 80 -5.93 4.51 1.29
CA VAL A 80 -6.48 4.77 -0.04
C VAL A 80 -5.58 4.11 -1.07
N PHE A 81 -6.19 3.44 -2.04
CA PHE A 81 -5.50 2.91 -3.21
C PHE A 81 -6.02 3.60 -4.46
N TYR A 82 -5.12 3.92 -5.37
CA TYR A 82 -5.46 4.41 -6.70
C TYR A 82 -4.83 3.48 -7.72
N VAL A 83 -5.68 2.85 -8.55
CA VAL A 83 -5.21 1.84 -9.50
C VAL A 83 -4.66 2.50 -10.76
N LEU A 84 -3.37 2.26 -11.03
CA LEU A 84 -2.67 2.77 -12.21
C LEU A 84 -2.80 1.84 -13.40
N GLU A 85 -2.74 0.53 -13.16
CA GLU A 85 -2.83 -0.50 -14.21
C GLU A 85 -3.57 -1.71 -13.68
N GLY A 86 -4.43 -2.28 -14.52
CA GLY A 86 -5.14 -3.51 -14.22
C GLY A 86 -6.39 -3.31 -13.38
N THR A 87 -6.83 -4.39 -12.76
CA THR A 87 -7.98 -4.41 -11.86
C THR A 87 -7.59 -5.09 -10.57
N MET A 88 -7.67 -4.37 -9.47
CA MET A 88 -7.45 -4.91 -8.12
C MET A 88 -8.76 -5.39 -7.54
N THR A 89 -8.75 -6.59 -6.97
CA THR A 89 -9.90 -7.10 -6.24
C THR A 89 -9.62 -7.03 -4.75
N PHE A 90 -10.52 -6.38 -4.01
CA PHE A 90 -10.45 -6.28 -2.55
C PHE A 90 -11.53 -7.16 -1.95
N TYR A 91 -11.13 -8.01 -1.03
CA TYR A 91 -12.07 -8.83 -0.26
C TYR A 91 -12.09 -8.34 1.18
N CYS A 92 -13.28 -8.01 1.67
CA CYS A 92 -13.51 -7.54 3.04
C CYS A 92 -14.31 -8.60 3.79
N PRO A 93 -13.64 -9.48 4.57
CA PRO A 93 -14.29 -10.65 5.15
C PRO A 93 -15.37 -10.32 6.17
N GLU A 94 -15.21 -9.25 6.94
CA GLU A 94 -16.20 -8.86 7.96
C GLU A 94 -17.52 -8.41 7.36
N ARG A 95 -17.47 -7.84 6.15
CA ARG A 95 -18.66 -7.41 5.41
C ARG A 95 -19.12 -8.43 4.38
N LYS A 96 -18.30 -9.47 4.11
CA LYS A 96 -18.51 -10.44 3.05
C LYS A 96 -18.72 -9.77 1.69
N GLU A 97 -17.95 -8.72 1.43
CA GLU A 97 -18.03 -7.95 0.21
C GLU A 97 -16.73 -8.04 -0.58
N THR A 98 -16.88 -8.01 -1.91
CA THR A 98 -15.77 -7.99 -2.85
C THR A 98 -15.93 -6.77 -3.74
N PHE A 99 -14.83 -6.04 -3.95
CA PHE A 99 -14.81 -4.85 -4.81
C PHE A 99 -13.77 -5.04 -5.89
N ASP A 100 -14.17 -4.87 -7.15
CA ASP A 100 -13.26 -4.81 -8.29
C ASP A 100 -13.00 -3.35 -8.61
N VAL A 101 -11.74 -2.95 -8.43
CA VAL A 101 -11.31 -1.56 -8.62
C VAL A 101 -10.44 -1.52 -9.87
N ALA A 102 -10.97 -0.91 -10.91
CA ALA A 102 -10.31 -0.83 -12.22
C ALA A 102 -9.34 0.34 -12.31
N GLN A 103 -8.54 0.35 -13.37
CA GLN A 103 -7.65 1.46 -13.67
C GLN A 103 -8.38 2.80 -13.60
N GLY A 104 -7.82 3.74 -12.85
CA GLY A 104 -8.40 5.07 -12.68
C GLY A 104 -9.35 5.19 -11.50
N ASP A 105 -9.71 4.09 -10.87
CA ASP A 105 -10.60 4.08 -9.72
C ASP A 105 -9.84 4.04 -8.40
N PHE A 106 -10.53 4.38 -7.34
CA PHE A 106 -9.98 4.45 -5.98
C PHE A 106 -10.67 3.44 -5.08
N MET A 107 -9.94 2.99 -4.06
CA MET A 107 -10.52 2.21 -2.96
C MET A 107 -10.14 2.89 -1.65
N PHE A 108 -11.15 3.16 -0.83
CA PHE A 108 -10.96 3.67 0.53
C PHE A 108 -11.25 2.55 1.52
N ILE A 109 -10.33 2.36 2.46
CA ILE A 109 -10.47 1.37 3.53
C ILE A 109 -10.31 2.10 4.86
N PRO A 110 -11.37 2.12 5.71
CA PRO A 110 -11.30 2.80 6.99
C PRO A 110 -10.36 2.08 7.96
N GLU A 111 -9.86 2.84 8.91
CA GLU A 111 -9.01 2.33 9.98
C GLU A 111 -9.62 1.10 10.65
N GLY A 112 -8.81 0.09 10.83
CA GLY A 112 -9.17 -1.09 11.59
C GLY A 112 -9.94 -2.17 10.83
N ASP A 113 -10.42 -1.89 9.63
CA ASP A 113 -11.07 -2.92 8.82
C ASP A 113 -10.02 -3.85 8.21
N THR A 114 -10.33 -5.13 8.19
CA THR A 114 -9.48 -6.13 7.56
C THR A 114 -9.85 -6.29 6.09
N TYR A 115 -8.84 -6.51 5.26
CA TYR A 115 -9.04 -6.71 3.83
C TYR A 115 -7.92 -7.56 3.23
N LYS A 116 -8.16 -8.02 2.02
CA LYS A 116 -7.20 -8.76 1.23
C LYS A 116 -7.24 -8.28 -0.20
N ILE A 117 -6.07 -8.12 -0.80
CA ILE A 117 -5.95 -7.73 -2.20
C ILE A 117 -5.62 -8.97 -3.02
N ILE A 118 -6.36 -9.19 -4.09
CA ILE A 118 -6.20 -10.36 -4.95
C ILE A 118 -6.10 -9.90 -6.40
N ASN A 119 -5.19 -10.52 -7.15
CA ASN A 119 -5.09 -10.34 -8.59
C ASN A 119 -5.61 -11.58 -9.30
N TYR A 120 -6.85 -11.53 -9.76
CA TYR A 120 -7.46 -12.61 -10.55
C TYR A 120 -7.12 -12.53 -12.04
N THR A 121 -6.48 -11.45 -12.46
CA THR A 121 -6.24 -11.19 -13.88
C THR A 121 -4.97 -11.88 -14.38
N GLY A 122 -4.83 -11.99 -15.67
CA GLY A 122 -3.59 -12.47 -16.31
C GLY A 122 -2.52 -11.40 -16.44
N LYS A 123 -2.71 -10.24 -15.82
CA LYS A 123 -1.81 -9.08 -15.95
C LYS A 123 -1.32 -8.61 -14.60
N THR A 124 -0.17 -7.97 -14.60
CA THR A 124 0.35 -7.30 -13.40
C THR A 124 -0.52 -6.08 -13.06
N ILE A 125 -0.81 -5.91 -11.78
CA ILE A 125 -1.51 -4.75 -11.25
C ILE A 125 -0.50 -3.79 -10.65
N ARG A 126 -0.70 -2.49 -10.87
CA ARG A 126 0.04 -1.43 -10.20
C ARG A 126 -0.93 -0.41 -9.61
N ALA A 127 -0.65 0.00 -8.39
CA ALA A 127 -1.47 0.99 -7.70
C ALA A 127 -0.59 1.89 -6.84
N VAL A 128 -1.08 3.10 -6.58
CA VAL A 128 -0.53 3.97 -5.54
C VAL A 128 -1.31 3.70 -4.27
N PHE A 129 -0.62 3.62 -3.15
CA PHE A 129 -1.26 3.54 -1.84
C PHE A 129 -0.87 4.74 -0.98
N MET A 130 -1.77 5.14 -0.11
CA MET A 130 -1.56 6.16 0.88
C MET A 130 -2.24 5.75 2.18
N ALA A 131 -1.52 5.80 3.28
CA ALA A 131 -2.07 5.52 4.60
C ALA A 131 -1.85 6.71 5.53
N ALA A 132 -2.88 7.09 6.27
CA ALA A 132 -2.83 8.20 7.21
C ALA A 132 -3.47 7.79 8.54
N PRO A 133 -2.76 7.96 9.67
CA PRO A 133 -1.48 8.67 9.80
C PRO A 133 -0.28 7.89 9.28
N GLN A 134 -0.32 6.57 9.31
CA GLN A 134 0.79 5.74 8.83
C GLN A 134 0.31 4.29 8.67
N LEU A 135 1.10 3.50 7.97
CA LEU A 135 0.85 2.07 7.87
C LEU A 135 1.26 1.34 9.13
#